data_05c11d1f2e3436ee06b6e2c2b9026405
#
_entry.id   05c11d1f2e3436ee06b6e2c2b9026405
#
_cell.length_a   1.000
_cell.length_b   1.000
_cell.length_c   1.000
_cell.angle_alpha   90.00
_cell.angle_beta   90.00
_cell.angle_gamma   90.00
#
_symmetry.space_group_name_H-M   'P 1'
#
loop_
_entity.id
_entity.type
_entity.pdbx_description
1 polymer ?
#
loop_
_entity_poly.entity_id
_entity_poly.type
_entity_poly.pdbx_seq_one_letter_code
_entity_poly.pdbx_strand_id
1 'polypeptide(L)'
;LDREREEKLNVKKLEDYFQEVLPKLQSNFFISLIEGRVREEDYERFLLDYRVDMKGPLFCCMIFHTSENDMPDGMNPLLLSMSVEREIKQRLTENCNCQEFIYMGNTILIMELHSEDEIAQLTDKCDRFCRWAWRIIGAAVTAGIGTVCNNLYDISISYEGAREAVSYRVLYGTKRAINIAEIVPKESKKAVPLEETRMQELFRAIHVGNQEKIRKEAIKETEKLHKNAATIS
;
A
#
# COMPACT_ATOMS: atom_id res chain seq x y z
N LEU A 1 -12.73 46.13 24.42
CA LEU A 1 -11.71 46.23 23.34
C LEU A 1 -10.53 45.31 23.58
N ASP A 2 -9.92 45.28 24.79
CA ASP A 2 -8.74 44.44 25.08
C ASP A 2 -9.12 42.96 25.19
N ARG A 3 -10.24 42.61 25.84
CA ARG A 3 -10.74 41.25 25.98
C ARG A 3 -11.10 40.60 24.65
N GLU A 4 -11.76 41.33 23.76
CA GLU A 4 -12.05 40.86 22.39
C GLU A 4 -10.78 40.66 21.53
N ARG A 5 -9.74 41.47 21.74
CA ARG A 5 -8.44 41.30 21.09
C ARG A 5 -7.73 40.05 21.61
N GLU A 6 -7.77 39.81 22.91
CA GLU A 6 -7.18 38.63 23.56
C GLU A 6 -7.88 37.33 23.14
N GLU A 7 -9.21 37.34 23.07
CA GLU A 7 -10.01 36.21 22.56
C GLU A 7 -9.68 35.89 21.09
N LYS A 8 -9.65 36.89 20.22
CA LYS A 8 -9.27 36.75 18.81
C LYS A 8 -7.83 36.24 18.63
N LEU A 9 -6.89 36.70 19.46
CA LEU A 9 -5.52 36.24 19.42
C LEU A 9 -5.41 34.76 19.86
N ASN A 10 -6.17 34.35 20.88
CA ASN A 10 -6.19 32.98 21.35
C ASN A 10 -6.83 32.03 20.32
N VAL A 11 -7.93 32.43 19.67
CA VAL A 11 -8.55 31.67 18.59
C VAL A 11 -7.59 31.49 17.44
N LYS A 12 -6.90 32.57 17.02
CA LYS A 12 -5.90 32.48 15.96
C LYS A 12 -4.74 31.54 16.28
N LYS A 13 -4.21 31.61 17.50
CA LYS A 13 -3.14 30.69 17.95
C LYS A 13 -3.59 29.23 17.95
N LEU A 14 -4.85 28.96 18.34
CA LEU A 14 -5.41 27.62 18.32
C LEU A 14 -5.60 27.11 16.89
N GLU A 15 -6.02 28.00 15.99
CA GLU A 15 -6.17 27.70 14.57
C GLU A 15 -4.83 27.44 13.89
N ASP A 16 -3.80 28.26 14.16
CA ASP A 16 -2.44 28.05 13.67
C ASP A 16 -1.86 26.71 14.15
N TYR A 17 -2.05 26.38 15.44
CA TYR A 17 -1.66 25.08 16.00
C TYR A 17 -2.41 23.91 15.34
N PHE A 18 -3.71 24.06 15.12
CA PHE A 18 -4.50 23.03 14.45
C PHE A 18 -3.99 22.79 13.02
N GLN A 19 -3.67 23.83 12.26
CA GLN A 19 -3.11 23.73 10.91
C GLN A 19 -1.75 22.99 10.89
N GLU A 20 -0.91 23.21 11.91
CA GLU A 20 0.38 22.53 12.05
C GLU A 20 0.19 21.01 12.33
N VAL A 21 -0.80 20.65 13.12
CA VAL A 21 -1.04 19.25 13.55
C VAL A 21 -1.90 18.50 12.54
N LEU A 22 -2.71 19.19 11.74
CA LEU A 22 -3.69 18.61 10.83
C LEU A 22 -3.12 17.54 9.88
N PRO A 23 -1.95 17.72 9.23
CA PRO A 23 -1.38 16.69 8.36
C PRO A 23 -1.11 15.37 9.10
N LYS A 24 -0.70 15.46 10.36
CA LYS A 24 -0.45 14.28 11.19
C LYS A 24 -1.75 13.58 11.60
N LEU A 25 -2.79 14.35 11.88
CA LEU A 25 -4.13 13.79 12.17
C LEU A 25 -4.70 13.10 10.94
N GLN A 26 -4.56 13.72 9.75
CA GLN A 26 -4.95 13.11 8.48
C GLN A 26 -4.20 11.80 8.23
N SER A 27 -2.88 11.77 8.40
CA SER A 27 -2.08 10.56 8.24
C SER A 27 -2.54 9.44 9.19
N ASN A 28 -2.79 9.75 10.46
CA ASN A 28 -3.29 8.79 11.43
C ASN A 28 -4.68 8.27 11.09
N PHE A 29 -5.55 9.11 10.56
CA PHE A 29 -6.87 8.71 10.07
C PHE A 29 -6.75 7.74 8.90
N PHE A 30 -5.93 8.07 7.90
CA PHE A 30 -5.72 7.20 6.74
C PHE A 30 -5.06 5.88 7.11
N ILE A 31 -4.13 5.87 8.08
CA ILE A 31 -3.57 4.63 8.63
C ILE A 31 -4.70 3.78 9.26
N SER A 32 -5.56 4.38 10.05
CA SER A 32 -6.69 3.67 10.66
C SER A 32 -7.68 3.17 9.63
N LEU A 33 -7.84 3.88 8.52
CA LEU A 33 -8.73 3.53 7.43
C LEU A 33 -8.20 2.32 6.62
N ILE A 34 -6.91 2.32 6.25
CA ILE A 34 -6.29 1.17 5.54
C ILE A 34 -6.23 -0.09 6.42
N GLU A 35 -6.21 0.05 7.75
CA GLU A 35 -6.26 -1.06 8.70
C GLU A 35 -7.69 -1.52 9.01
N GLY A 36 -8.73 -0.89 8.43
CA GLY A 36 -10.13 -1.21 8.67
C GLY A 36 -10.59 -0.95 10.11
N ARG A 37 -9.93 -0.03 10.83
CA ARG A 37 -10.23 0.30 12.24
C ARG A 37 -11.23 1.44 12.41
N VAL A 38 -11.59 2.12 11.34
CA VAL A 38 -12.58 3.20 11.37
C VAL A 38 -13.98 2.60 11.32
N ARG A 39 -14.84 2.94 12.30
CA ARG A 39 -16.23 2.51 12.31
C ARG A 39 -17.02 3.35 11.31
N GLU A 40 -17.98 2.73 10.64
CA GLU A 40 -18.81 3.40 9.63
C GLU A 40 -19.53 4.63 10.20
N GLU A 41 -20.05 4.55 11.44
CA GLU A 41 -20.72 5.65 12.14
C GLU A 41 -19.82 6.86 12.45
N ASP A 42 -18.50 6.67 12.53
CA ASP A 42 -17.52 7.73 12.81
C ASP A 42 -16.88 8.29 11.53
N TYR A 43 -17.00 7.60 10.40
CA TYR A 43 -16.29 7.92 9.17
C TYR A 43 -16.57 9.34 8.65
N GLU A 44 -17.84 9.69 8.46
CA GLU A 44 -18.24 11.01 7.98
C GLU A 44 -17.78 12.14 8.90
N ARG A 45 -17.86 11.91 10.22
CA ARG A 45 -17.37 12.86 11.21
C ARG A 45 -15.86 13.08 11.07
N PHE A 46 -15.08 12.03 10.91
CA PHE A 46 -13.63 12.16 10.75
C PHE A 46 -13.22 12.86 9.45
N LEU A 47 -13.95 12.65 8.36
CA LEU A 47 -13.73 13.39 7.11
C LEU A 47 -13.88 14.91 7.34
N LEU A 48 -14.90 15.31 8.08
CA LEU A 48 -15.15 16.71 8.42
C LEU A 48 -14.13 17.28 9.40
N ASP A 49 -13.87 16.56 10.51
CA ASP A 49 -12.99 17.00 11.59
C ASP A 49 -11.54 17.16 11.09
N TYR A 50 -11.08 16.26 10.23
CA TYR A 50 -9.72 16.30 9.67
C TYR A 50 -9.64 17.00 8.31
N ARG A 51 -10.73 17.64 7.87
CA ARG A 51 -10.80 18.39 6.60
C ARG A 51 -10.30 17.57 5.41
N VAL A 52 -10.69 16.32 5.33
CA VAL A 52 -10.34 15.44 4.21
C VAL A 52 -11.27 15.76 3.04
N ASP A 53 -10.70 16.25 1.95
CA ASP A 53 -11.44 16.60 0.73
C ASP A 53 -11.09 15.65 -0.42
N MET A 54 -11.53 14.40 -0.28
CA MET A 54 -11.43 13.35 -1.29
C MET A 54 -12.85 12.85 -1.61
N LYS A 55 -13.39 13.27 -2.76
CA LYS A 55 -14.82 13.07 -3.14
C LYS A 55 -14.98 12.39 -4.50
N GLY A 56 -13.92 11.83 -5.03
CA GLY A 56 -13.95 11.17 -6.34
C GLY A 56 -14.86 9.97 -6.39
N PRO A 57 -15.22 9.53 -7.59
CA PRO A 57 -16.01 8.33 -7.78
C PRO A 57 -15.24 7.05 -7.51
N LEU A 58 -13.89 7.10 -7.58
CA LEU A 58 -13.03 5.95 -7.47
C LEU A 58 -11.76 6.28 -6.68
N PHE A 59 -11.23 5.27 -5.98
CA PHE A 59 -10.02 5.38 -5.18
C PHE A 59 -9.11 4.18 -5.42
N CYS A 60 -7.80 4.41 -5.36
CA CYS A 60 -6.80 3.36 -5.45
C CYS A 60 -5.68 3.60 -4.44
N CYS A 61 -5.26 2.54 -3.76
CA CYS A 61 -4.10 2.56 -2.87
C CYS A 61 -2.88 2.00 -3.58
N MET A 62 -1.75 2.68 -3.42
CA MET A 62 -0.45 2.23 -3.90
C MET A 62 0.55 2.16 -2.75
N ILE A 63 1.42 1.16 -2.78
CA ILE A 63 2.49 0.96 -1.82
C ILE A 63 3.82 1.03 -2.56
N PHE A 64 4.69 1.93 -2.15
CA PHE A 64 6.06 2.03 -2.65
C PHE A 64 7.01 1.42 -1.61
N HIS A 65 7.53 0.27 -1.95
CA HIS A 65 8.49 -0.48 -1.13
C HIS A 65 9.90 -0.29 -1.66
N THR A 66 10.79 0.20 -0.81
CA THR A 66 12.22 0.32 -1.13
C THR A 66 12.96 -0.90 -0.58
N SER A 67 13.63 -1.66 -1.45
CA SER A 67 14.37 -2.85 -1.07
C SER A 67 15.73 -2.47 -0.50
N GLU A 68 16.00 -2.87 0.74
CA GLU A 68 17.29 -2.63 1.40
C GLU A 68 18.42 -3.51 0.82
N ASN A 69 18.09 -4.69 0.33
CA ASN A 69 19.08 -5.64 -0.20
C ASN A 69 19.76 -5.20 -1.51
N ASP A 70 19.12 -4.28 -2.23
CA ASP A 70 19.59 -3.76 -3.52
C ASP A 70 20.17 -2.34 -3.39
N MET A 71 20.56 -1.92 -2.20
CA MET A 71 21.09 -0.56 -1.98
C MET A 71 22.56 -0.46 -2.40
N PRO A 72 23.00 0.72 -2.88
CA PRO A 72 24.41 1.01 -3.07
C PRO A 72 25.19 0.93 -1.74
N ASP A 73 26.42 0.40 -1.80
CA ASP A 73 27.29 0.29 -0.64
C ASP A 73 27.51 1.66 0.04
N GLY A 74 27.38 1.66 1.37
CA GLY A 74 27.59 2.87 2.19
C GLY A 74 26.43 3.86 2.22
N MET A 75 25.31 3.58 1.55
CA MET A 75 24.12 4.43 1.61
C MET A 75 23.30 4.15 2.89
N ASN A 76 22.86 5.23 3.54
CA ASN A 76 22.00 5.10 4.71
C ASN A 76 20.54 4.79 4.25
N PRO A 77 19.93 3.68 4.70
CA PRO A 77 18.57 3.27 4.32
C PRO A 77 17.52 4.36 4.57
N LEU A 78 17.64 5.06 5.69
CA LEU A 78 16.69 6.12 6.06
C LEU A 78 16.76 7.30 5.07
N LEU A 79 17.97 7.74 4.70
CA LEU A 79 18.15 8.82 3.72
C LEU A 79 17.62 8.43 2.35
N LEU A 80 17.79 7.16 1.96
CA LEU A 80 17.24 6.64 0.71
C LEU A 80 15.72 6.67 0.71
N SER A 81 15.09 6.16 1.77
CA SER A 81 13.63 6.15 1.92
C SER A 81 13.05 7.57 1.91
N MET A 82 13.66 8.50 2.63
CA MET A 82 13.25 9.92 2.62
C MET A 82 13.41 10.57 1.24
N SER A 83 14.45 10.19 0.49
CA SER A 83 14.65 10.69 -0.88
C SER A 83 13.57 10.15 -1.81
N VAL A 84 13.24 8.86 -1.70
CA VAL A 84 12.17 8.22 -2.49
C VAL A 84 10.82 8.87 -2.18
N GLU A 85 10.47 9.05 -0.91
CA GLU A 85 9.24 9.73 -0.48
C GLU A 85 9.11 11.12 -1.11
N ARG A 86 10.15 11.94 -0.98
CA ARG A 86 10.17 13.29 -1.56
C ARG A 86 9.92 13.28 -3.08
N GLU A 87 10.54 12.34 -3.79
CA GLU A 87 10.39 12.24 -5.24
C GLU A 87 9.02 11.69 -5.65
N ILE A 88 8.42 10.79 -4.85
CA ILE A 88 7.02 10.36 -5.03
C ILE A 88 6.11 11.58 -4.96
N LYS A 89 6.25 12.37 -3.89
CA LYS A 89 5.48 13.58 -3.69
C LYS A 89 5.61 14.56 -4.86
N GLN A 90 6.82 14.77 -5.34
CA GLN A 90 7.07 15.74 -6.41
C GLN A 90 6.57 15.24 -7.79
N ARG A 91 6.67 13.93 -8.09
CA ARG A 91 6.47 13.41 -9.44
C ARG A 91 5.14 12.72 -9.65
N LEU A 92 4.59 12.10 -8.61
CA LEU A 92 3.37 11.31 -8.74
C LEU A 92 2.12 12.02 -8.26
N THR A 93 2.25 13.01 -7.36
CA THR A 93 1.10 13.71 -6.78
C THR A 93 0.78 15.04 -7.47
N GLU A 94 1.59 15.48 -8.43
CA GLU A 94 1.35 16.72 -9.14
C GLU A 94 0.02 16.67 -9.91
N ASN A 95 -0.85 17.65 -9.65
CA ASN A 95 -2.21 17.77 -10.22
C ASN A 95 -3.17 16.60 -9.91
N CYS A 96 -2.90 15.85 -8.84
CA CYS A 96 -3.79 14.76 -8.42
C CYS A 96 -4.31 15.05 -7.01
N ASN A 97 -5.58 14.72 -6.76
CA ASN A 97 -6.09 14.71 -5.40
C ASN A 97 -5.68 13.36 -4.76
N CYS A 98 -4.77 13.44 -3.79
CA CYS A 98 -4.18 12.26 -3.18
C CYS A 98 -3.74 12.52 -1.75
N GLN A 99 -3.61 11.43 -1.00
CA GLN A 99 -3.05 11.44 0.34
C GLN A 99 -1.81 10.56 0.40
N GLU A 100 -0.70 11.13 0.88
CA GLU A 100 0.58 10.46 1.05
C GLU A 100 0.94 10.37 2.53
N PHE A 101 1.43 9.23 2.97
CA PHE A 101 1.94 9.00 4.31
C PHE A 101 2.86 7.79 4.37
N ILE A 102 3.66 7.70 5.45
CA ILE A 102 4.51 6.52 5.71
C ILE A 102 3.79 5.57 6.65
N TYR A 103 3.80 4.30 6.28
CA TYR A 103 3.28 3.22 7.11
C TYR A 103 4.14 1.95 6.95
N MET A 104 4.57 1.37 8.09
CA MET A 104 5.43 0.18 8.14
C MET A 104 6.67 0.26 7.23
N GLY A 105 7.34 1.41 7.18
CA GLY A 105 8.54 1.62 6.37
C GLY A 105 8.31 1.75 4.86
N ASN A 106 7.04 1.79 4.42
CA ASN A 106 6.67 2.01 3.02
C ASN A 106 6.00 3.37 2.85
N THR A 107 6.15 3.97 1.69
CA THR A 107 5.34 5.13 1.31
C THR A 107 4.01 4.65 0.75
N ILE A 108 2.93 5.10 1.35
CA ILE A 108 1.56 4.81 0.94
C ILE A 108 1.02 6.03 0.22
N LEU A 109 0.38 5.81 -0.92
CA LEU A 109 -0.30 6.84 -1.68
C LEU A 109 -1.73 6.38 -1.97
N ILE A 110 -2.71 7.12 -1.47
CA ILE A 110 -4.13 6.93 -1.80
C ILE A 110 -4.48 8.01 -2.82
N MET A 111 -4.95 7.60 -3.98
CA MET A 111 -5.26 8.48 -5.10
C MET A 111 -6.73 8.42 -5.45
N GLU A 112 -7.30 9.59 -5.69
CA GLU A 112 -8.62 9.76 -6.28
C GLU A 112 -8.53 9.62 -7.80
N LEU A 113 -9.43 8.84 -8.39
CA LEU A 113 -9.53 8.59 -9.83
C LEU A 113 -10.91 8.98 -10.34
N HIS A 114 -11.00 9.45 -11.58
CA HIS A 114 -12.25 9.84 -12.22
C HIS A 114 -12.82 8.71 -13.09
N SER A 115 -11.97 7.78 -13.55
CA SER A 115 -12.37 6.61 -14.31
C SER A 115 -11.43 5.44 -14.10
N GLU A 116 -11.89 4.21 -14.39
CA GLU A 116 -11.05 3.01 -14.32
C GLU A 116 -9.91 3.04 -15.36
N ASP A 117 -10.07 3.75 -16.47
CA ASP A 117 -9.04 3.85 -17.50
C ASP A 117 -7.77 4.57 -17.01
N GLU A 118 -7.90 5.41 -15.98
CA GLU A 118 -6.76 6.10 -15.39
C GLU A 118 -5.79 5.14 -14.68
N ILE A 119 -6.24 3.94 -14.29
CA ILE A 119 -5.40 2.98 -13.58
C ILE A 119 -4.24 2.48 -14.45
N ALA A 120 -4.46 2.29 -15.74
CA ALA A 120 -3.40 1.88 -16.67
C ALA A 120 -2.33 2.97 -16.80
N GLN A 121 -2.74 4.22 -16.93
CA GLN A 121 -1.82 5.37 -17.01
C GLN A 121 -1.05 5.54 -15.68
N LEU A 122 -1.73 5.32 -14.56
CA LEU A 122 -1.14 5.37 -13.23
C LEU A 122 -0.11 4.25 -13.05
N THR A 123 -0.43 3.04 -13.49
CA THR A 123 0.50 1.90 -13.48
C THR A 123 1.76 2.21 -14.27
N ASP A 124 1.63 2.75 -15.49
CA ASP A 124 2.76 3.18 -16.32
C ASP A 124 3.58 4.31 -15.66
N LYS A 125 2.91 5.26 -15.01
CA LYS A 125 3.56 6.37 -14.30
C LYS A 125 4.40 5.86 -13.13
N CYS A 126 3.85 4.92 -12.36
CA CYS A 126 4.55 4.26 -11.26
C CYS A 126 5.73 3.41 -11.76
N ASP A 127 5.58 2.70 -12.87
CA ASP A 127 6.64 1.89 -13.44
C ASP A 127 7.80 2.75 -13.96
N ARG A 128 7.50 3.87 -14.63
CA ARG A 128 8.52 4.86 -15.02
C ARG A 128 9.23 5.45 -13.82
N PHE A 129 8.50 5.72 -12.73
CA PHE A 129 9.09 6.20 -11.48
C PHE A 129 10.05 5.17 -10.88
N CYS A 130 9.66 3.91 -10.77
CA CYS A 130 10.51 2.85 -10.22
C CYS A 130 11.81 2.69 -11.01
N ARG A 131 11.74 2.72 -12.35
CA ARG A 131 12.92 2.68 -13.22
C ARG A 131 13.80 3.93 -13.09
N TRP A 132 13.19 5.10 -12.94
CA TRP A 132 13.90 6.35 -12.72
C TRP A 132 14.61 6.35 -11.35
N ALA A 133 13.92 5.94 -10.27
CA ALA A 133 14.47 5.86 -8.93
C ALA A 133 15.73 4.97 -8.90
N TRP A 134 15.70 3.83 -9.57
CA TRP A 134 16.86 2.98 -9.69
C TRP A 134 18.03 3.66 -10.43
N ARG A 135 17.77 4.30 -11.56
CA ARG A 135 18.83 4.88 -12.39
C ARG A 135 19.47 6.13 -11.81
N ILE A 136 18.69 6.94 -11.09
CA ILE A 136 19.14 8.26 -10.63
C ILE A 136 19.49 8.26 -9.16
N ILE A 137 18.72 7.58 -8.32
CA ILE A 137 18.93 7.56 -6.86
C ILE A 137 19.61 6.27 -6.42
N GLY A 138 19.63 5.22 -7.25
CA GLY A 138 20.08 3.89 -6.86
C GLY A 138 19.10 3.13 -5.96
N ALA A 139 17.83 3.60 -5.87
CA ALA A 139 16.81 3.00 -5.04
C ALA A 139 16.03 1.93 -5.80
N ALA A 140 16.08 0.68 -5.32
CA ALA A 140 15.27 -0.40 -5.85
C ALA A 140 13.84 -0.32 -5.29
N VAL A 141 12.99 0.46 -5.96
CA VAL A 141 11.59 0.68 -5.57
C VAL A 141 10.68 -0.28 -6.32
N THR A 142 9.77 -0.93 -5.60
CA THR A 142 8.64 -1.67 -6.17
C THR A 142 7.35 -0.95 -5.81
N ALA A 143 6.54 -0.60 -6.80
CA ALA A 143 5.21 -0.02 -6.58
C ALA A 143 4.15 -1.12 -6.71
N GLY A 144 3.47 -1.45 -5.63
CA GLY A 144 2.28 -2.31 -5.65
C GLY A 144 1.04 -1.45 -5.83
N ILE A 145 0.18 -1.79 -6.78
CA ILE A 145 -1.06 -1.08 -7.09
C ILE A 145 -2.22 -1.99 -6.73
N GLY A 146 -3.11 -1.50 -5.86
CA GLY A 146 -4.27 -2.22 -5.39
C GLY A 146 -5.45 -2.19 -6.36
N THR A 147 -6.53 -2.85 -5.96
CA THR A 147 -7.81 -2.81 -6.68
C THR A 147 -8.46 -1.44 -6.53
N VAL A 148 -9.19 -1.01 -7.55
CA VAL A 148 -9.98 0.23 -7.48
C VAL A 148 -11.21 0.00 -6.60
N CYS A 149 -11.50 0.98 -5.73
CA CYS A 149 -12.67 1.02 -4.86
C CYS A 149 -13.59 2.17 -5.23
N ASN A 150 -14.90 1.98 -5.09
CA ASN A 150 -15.92 3.02 -5.37
C ASN A 150 -16.15 3.94 -4.16
N ASN A 151 -15.62 3.61 -3.00
CA ASN A 151 -15.76 4.37 -1.78
C ASN A 151 -14.41 4.43 -1.06
N LEU A 152 -14.05 5.60 -0.55
CA LEU A 152 -12.83 5.76 0.23
C LEU A 152 -12.85 4.95 1.54
N TYR A 153 -14.03 4.67 2.10
CA TYR A 153 -14.20 3.81 3.27
C TYR A 153 -13.66 2.40 3.03
N ASP A 154 -13.79 1.89 1.79
CA ASP A 154 -13.34 0.55 1.39
C ASP A 154 -11.86 0.49 0.99
N ILE A 155 -11.08 1.57 1.22
CA ILE A 155 -9.67 1.66 0.79
C ILE A 155 -8.78 0.56 1.40
N SER A 156 -9.19 -0.03 2.52
CA SER A 156 -8.51 -1.18 3.11
C SER A 156 -8.39 -2.36 2.15
N ILE A 157 -9.40 -2.59 1.30
CA ILE A 157 -9.40 -3.65 0.27
C ILE A 157 -8.33 -3.34 -0.78
N SER A 158 -8.25 -2.07 -1.22
CA SER A 158 -7.23 -1.62 -2.17
C SER A 158 -5.82 -1.73 -1.57
N TYR A 159 -5.66 -1.37 -0.29
CA TYR A 159 -4.39 -1.51 0.43
C TYR A 159 -3.92 -2.97 0.51
N GLU A 160 -4.81 -3.91 0.84
CA GLU A 160 -4.48 -5.34 0.87
C GLU A 160 -4.04 -5.84 -0.52
N GLY A 161 -4.75 -5.44 -1.58
CA GLY A 161 -4.35 -5.75 -2.95
C GLY A 161 -2.98 -5.16 -3.32
N ALA A 162 -2.69 -3.91 -2.92
CA ALA A 162 -1.39 -3.29 -3.14
C ALA A 162 -0.27 -4.00 -2.37
N ARG A 163 -0.54 -4.44 -1.14
CA ARG A 163 0.40 -5.21 -0.32
C ARG A 163 0.71 -6.57 -0.95
N GLU A 164 -0.32 -7.24 -1.43
CA GLU A 164 -0.16 -8.48 -2.18
C GLU A 164 0.66 -8.27 -3.45
N ALA A 165 0.37 -7.22 -4.23
CA ALA A 165 1.14 -6.86 -5.42
C ALA A 165 2.63 -6.65 -5.11
N VAL A 166 2.98 -5.94 -4.03
CA VAL A 166 4.38 -5.79 -3.58
C VAL A 166 5.01 -7.16 -3.26
N SER A 167 4.27 -8.12 -2.72
CA SER A 167 4.81 -9.45 -2.41
C SER A 167 5.25 -10.21 -3.65
N TYR A 168 4.61 -9.98 -4.78
CA TYR A 168 4.96 -10.58 -6.08
C TYR A 168 6.30 -10.09 -6.66
N ARG A 169 6.97 -9.10 -6.03
CA ARG A 169 8.32 -8.68 -6.44
C ARG A 169 9.34 -9.82 -6.45
N VAL A 170 9.12 -10.85 -5.65
CA VAL A 170 9.95 -12.06 -5.62
C VAL A 170 9.89 -12.81 -6.95
N LEU A 171 8.75 -12.79 -7.64
CA LEU A 171 8.53 -13.48 -8.92
C LEU A 171 8.81 -12.58 -10.12
N TYR A 172 8.34 -11.33 -10.06
CA TYR A 172 8.42 -10.39 -11.19
C TYR A 172 9.64 -9.46 -11.13
N GLY A 173 10.40 -9.49 -10.04
CA GLY A 173 11.54 -8.62 -9.79
C GLY A 173 11.15 -7.30 -9.14
N THR A 174 12.17 -6.60 -8.63
CA THR A 174 12.10 -5.23 -8.08
C THR A 174 12.17 -4.18 -9.20
N LYS A 175 12.09 -2.89 -8.85
CA LYS A 175 12.31 -1.74 -9.76
C LYS A 175 11.22 -1.55 -10.80
N ARG A 176 9.99 -1.93 -10.45
CA ARG A 176 8.82 -1.87 -11.34
C ARG A 176 7.53 -1.67 -10.57
N ALA A 177 6.48 -1.27 -11.29
CA ALA A 177 5.12 -1.34 -10.81
C ALA A 177 4.51 -2.73 -11.04
N ILE A 178 3.67 -3.14 -10.11
CA ILE A 178 2.94 -4.40 -10.14
C ILE A 178 1.49 -4.09 -9.80
N ASN A 179 0.60 -4.26 -10.76
CA ASN A 179 -0.83 -4.05 -10.57
C ASN A 179 -1.50 -5.38 -10.25
N ILE A 180 -2.16 -5.46 -9.09
CA ILE A 180 -2.79 -6.70 -8.64
C ILE A 180 -3.86 -7.20 -9.62
N ALA A 181 -4.61 -6.28 -10.26
CA ALA A 181 -5.64 -6.63 -11.22
C ALA A 181 -5.11 -7.29 -12.50
N GLU A 182 -3.83 -7.10 -12.82
CA GLU A 182 -3.18 -7.72 -13.98
C GLU A 182 -2.63 -9.11 -13.67
N ILE A 183 -2.37 -9.41 -12.39
CA ILE A 183 -1.75 -10.65 -11.95
C ILE A 183 -2.80 -11.69 -11.57
N VAL A 184 -3.85 -11.24 -10.85
CA VAL A 184 -4.95 -12.14 -10.46
C VAL A 184 -5.80 -12.39 -11.69
N PRO A 185 -5.86 -13.64 -12.22
CA PRO A 185 -6.71 -13.95 -13.35
C PRO A 185 -8.16 -13.58 -13.03
N LYS A 186 -8.83 -12.84 -13.91
CA LYS A 186 -10.24 -12.43 -13.75
C LYS A 186 -11.20 -13.60 -13.55
N GLU A 187 -10.71 -14.84 -13.68
CA GLU A 187 -11.50 -16.09 -13.61
C GLU A 187 -11.05 -17.10 -12.53
N SER A 188 -10.17 -16.76 -11.60
CA SER A 188 -9.89 -17.70 -10.51
C SER A 188 -10.97 -17.72 -9.42
N LYS A 189 -12.25 -17.80 -9.82
CA LYS A 189 -13.35 -18.31 -8.97
C LYS A 189 -13.24 -19.81 -8.67
N LYS A 190 -12.19 -20.47 -9.14
CA LYS A 190 -11.73 -21.75 -8.64
C LYS A 190 -10.45 -21.51 -7.86
N ALA A 191 -10.57 -20.90 -6.69
CA ALA A 191 -9.63 -21.19 -5.62
C ALA A 191 -9.58 -22.72 -5.57
N VAL A 192 -8.44 -23.32 -5.95
CA VAL A 192 -8.16 -24.70 -5.53
C VAL A 192 -8.29 -24.65 -4.02
N PRO A 193 -9.27 -25.31 -3.40
CA PRO A 193 -9.36 -25.31 -1.96
C PRO A 193 -8.04 -25.95 -1.52
N LEU A 194 -7.12 -25.16 -1.00
CA LEU A 194 -6.07 -25.67 -0.13
C LEU A 194 -6.86 -26.31 0.99
N GLU A 195 -6.94 -27.66 0.95
CA GLU A 195 -7.69 -28.41 1.94
C GLU A 195 -7.15 -27.97 3.29
N GLU A 196 -7.92 -27.20 4.03
CA GLU A 196 -7.57 -26.66 5.36
C GLU A 196 -6.97 -27.71 6.28
N THR A 197 -7.41 -28.96 6.09
CA THR A 197 -6.93 -30.13 6.81
C THR A 197 -5.43 -30.40 6.60
N ARG A 198 -4.86 -30.07 5.45
CA ARG A 198 -3.44 -30.37 5.13
C ARG A 198 -2.48 -29.27 5.57
N MET A 199 -2.92 -28.03 5.50
CA MET A 199 -2.17 -26.93 6.13
C MET A 199 -2.07 -27.14 7.65
N GLN A 200 -3.12 -27.70 8.28
CA GLN A 200 -3.08 -28.09 9.68
C GLN A 200 -2.03 -29.18 9.99
N GLU A 201 -1.80 -30.13 9.08
CA GLU A 201 -0.77 -31.16 9.26
C GLU A 201 0.65 -30.58 9.15
N LEU A 202 0.87 -29.65 8.21
CA LEU A 202 2.14 -28.90 8.11
C LEU A 202 2.38 -28.03 9.36
N PHE A 203 1.34 -27.31 9.81
CA PHE A 203 1.43 -26.51 11.05
C PHE A 203 1.67 -27.38 12.28
N ARG A 204 1.04 -28.55 12.38
CA ARG A 204 1.32 -29.49 13.47
C ARG A 204 2.75 -30.03 13.43
N ALA A 205 3.28 -30.33 12.25
CA ALA A 205 4.66 -30.80 12.09
C ALA A 205 5.67 -29.70 12.51
N ILE A 206 5.37 -28.44 12.19
CA ILE A 206 6.17 -27.26 12.59
C ILE A 206 6.11 -27.10 14.12
N HIS A 207 4.93 -27.19 14.73
CA HIS A 207 4.76 -27.08 16.20
C HIS A 207 5.49 -28.15 16.99
N VAL A 208 5.55 -29.38 16.43
CA VAL A 208 6.24 -30.53 17.05
C VAL A 208 7.76 -30.49 16.80
N GLY A 209 8.24 -29.59 15.91
CA GLY A 209 9.68 -29.45 15.59
C GLY A 209 10.28 -30.62 14.83
N ASN A 210 9.46 -31.46 14.19
CA ASN A 210 9.93 -32.64 13.44
C ASN A 210 10.37 -32.24 12.03
N GLN A 211 11.66 -31.96 11.88
CA GLN A 211 12.26 -31.49 10.63
C GLN A 211 12.05 -32.44 9.43
N GLU A 212 12.08 -33.76 9.62
CA GLU A 212 11.86 -34.71 8.54
C GLU A 212 10.41 -34.67 8.04
N LYS A 213 9.45 -34.55 8.96
CA LYS A 213 8.02 -34.48 8.62
C LYS A 213 7.67 -33.17 7.95
N ILE A 214 8.25 -32.04 8.39
CA ILE A 214 8.11 -30.73 7.77
C ILE A 214 8.62 -30.76 6.33
N ARG A 215 9.81 -31.30 6.10
CA ARG A 215 10.42 -31.42 4.77
C ARG A 215 9.59 -32.28 3.83
N LYS A 216 9.08 -33.40 4.32
CA LYS A 216 8.25 -34.35 3.53
C LYS A 216 6.89 -33.75 3.13
N GLU A 217 6.21 -33.07 4.02
CA GLU A 217 4.94 -32.40 3.71
C GLU A 217 5.14 -31.17 2.82
N ALA A 218 6.22 -30.39 3.01
CA ALA A 218 6.53 -29.25 2.16
C ALA A 218 6.84 -29.68 0.71
N ILE A 219 7.62 -30.76 0.52
CA ILE A 219 7.92 -31.30 -0.83
C ILE A 219 6.64 -31.80 -1.50
N LYS A 220 5.78 -32.50 -0.77
CA LYS A 220 4.52 -33.05 -1.29
C LYS A 220 3.53 -31.96 -1.73
N GLU A 221 3.50 -30.83 -1.03
CA GLU A 221 2.66 -29.69 -1.42
C GLU A 221 3.26 -28.90 -2.60
N THR A 222 4.58 -28.74 -2.67
CA THR A 222 5.25 -28.13 -3.83
C THR A 222 5.11 -28.96 -5.11
N GLU A 223 5.20 -30.28 -5.05
CA GLU A 223 4.99 -31.17 -6.20
C GLU A 223 3.55 -31.11 -6.73
N LYS A 224 2.55 -30.96 -5.85
CA LYS A 224 1.14 -30.79 -6.25
C LYS A 224 0.88 -29.43 -6.89
N LEU A 225 1.46 -28.35 -6.35
CA LEU A 225 1.37 -27.02 -6.94
C LEU A 225 1.99 -27.02 -8.35
N HIS A 226 3.10 -27.73 -8.56
CA HIS A 226 3.72 -27.87 -9.88
C HIS A 226 2.85 -28.66 -10.86
N LYS A 227 2.21 -29.75 -10.40
CA LYS A 227 1.29 -30.54 -11.26
C LYS A 227 0.03 -29.76 -11.63
N ASN A 228 -0.51 -28.98 -10.69
CA ASN A 228 -1.69 -28.15 -10.96
C ASN A 228 -1.35 -26.96 -11.88
N ALA A 229 -0.15 -26.38 -11.75
CA ALA A 229 0.32 -25.33 -12.65
C ALA A 229 0.56 -25.84 -14.09
N ALA A 230 1.03 -27.08 -14.26
CA ALA A 230 1.25 -27.71 -15.56
C ALA A 230 -0.05 -28.13 -16.29
N THR A 231 -1.19 -28.16 -15.59
CA THR A 231 -2.50 -28.50 -16.18
C THR A 231 -3.30 -27.28 -16.65
N ILE A 232 -2.76 -26.07 -16.47
CA ILE A 232 -3.38 -24.77 -16.85
C ILE A 232 -2.71 -24.16 -18.10
N SER A 233 -1.76 -24.89 -18.74
CA SER A 233 -1.13 -24.49 -20.01
C SER A 233 -1.92 -24.96 -21.20
#